data_c2c5e5869638a1a5a7411cbadc22b192
#
_entry.id   c2c5e5869638a1a5a7411cbadc22b192
#
_cell.length_a   1.000
_cell.length_b   1.000
_cell.length_c   1.000
_cell.angle_alpha   90.00
_cell.angle_beta   90.00
_cell.angle_gamma   90.00
#
_symmetry.space_group_name_H-M   'P 1'
#
loop_
_entity.id
_entity.type
_entity.pdbx_description
1 polymer ?
#
loop_
_entity_poly.entity_id
_entity_poly.type
_entity_poly.pdbx_seq_one_letter_code
_entity_poly.pdbx_strand_id
1 'polypeptide(L)'
;MRSLATIVAAAAAALALTAAAPEQPAMTAGDLAQLCTGSDHVSVNACRIYILGVTQGIAVGIRMAAAHSPAARPCVPPETSAEELDAMLKKKLAALDGDSGQRDAAGFIGAALAAKFPCGGGKR
;
A
#
# COMPACT_ATOMS: atom_id res chain seq x y z
N MET A 1 43.30 -25.26 -26.25
CA MET A 1 41.97 -25.68 -25.78
C MET A 1 41.80 -25.63 -24.24
N ARG A 2 42.59 -24.83 -23.51
CA ARG A 2 42.53 -24.73 -22.04
C ARG A 2 41.94 -23.40 -21.54
N SER A 3 41.58 -22.45 -22.42
CA SER A 3 41.15 -21.10 -22.02
C SER A 3 39.63 -20.88 -22.00
N LEU A 4 38.84 -21.80 -22.53
CA LEU A 4 37.35 -21.65 -22.56
C LEU A 4 36.65 -22.15 -21.31
N ALA A 5 37.27 -23.04 -20.56
CA ALA A 5 36.66 -23.62 -19.35
C ALA A 5 36.66 -22.66 -18.13
N THR A 6 37.60 -21.71 -18.09
CA THR A 6 37.76 -20.75 -16.99
C THR A 6 36.80 -19.56 -17.06
N ILE A 7 36.27 -19.23 -18.21
CA ILE A 7 35.36 -18.08 -18.39
C ILE A 7 33.93 -18.44 -17.93
N VAL A 8 33.52 -19.71 -18.08
CA VAL A 8 32.16 -20.14 -17.70
C VAL A 8 31.98 -20.21 -16.17
N ALA A 9 33.04 -20.48 -15.43
CA ALA A 9 32.98 -20.55 -13.97
C ALA A 9 32.82 -19.16 -13.30
N ALA A 10 33.36 -18.11 -13.91
CA ALA A 10 33.26 -16.75 -13.38
C ALA A 10 31.88 -16.12 -13.57
N ALA A 11 31.15 -16.49 -14.64
CA ALA A 11 29.81 -15.98 -14.90
C ALA A 11 28.73 -16.56 -13.97
N ALA A 12 28.91 -17.80 -13.49
CA ALA A 12 27.98 -18.43 -12.56
C ALA A 12 28.04 -17.84 -11.13
N ALA A 13 29.20 -17.32 -10.71
CA ALA A 13 29.36 -16.70 -9.39
C ALA A 13 28.73 -15.31 -9.28
N ALA A 14 28.58 -14.58 -10.39
CA ALA A 14 27.99 -13.25 -10.39
C ALA A 14 26.46 -13.26 -10.26
N LEU A 15 25.78 -14.34 -10.62
CA LEU A 15 24.32 -14.49 -10.51
C LEU A 15 23.84 -14.85 -9.09
N ALA A 16 24.73 -15.30 -8.21
CA ALA A 16 24.38 -15.69 -6.84
C ALA A 16 24.31 -14.51 -5.86
N LEU A 17 24.75 -13.31 -6.24
CA LEU A 17 24.77 -12.13 -5.38
C LEU A 17 23.50 -11.26 -5.48
N THR A 18 22.51 -11.64 -6.29
CA THR A 18 21.23 -10.92 -6.39
C THR A 18 20.16 -11.50 -5.45
N ALA A 19 20.52 -12.41 -4.56
CA ALA A 19 19.59 -13.02 -3.62
C ALA A 19 19.45 -12.17 -2.36
N ALA A 20 18.25 -11.69 -2.16
CA ALA A 20 17.70 -11.22 -0.88
C ALA A 20 18.23 -9.86 -0.39
N ALA A 21 17.73 -8.78 -0.99
CA ALA A 21 17.45 -7.61 -0.15
C ALA A 21 16.52 -8.08 0.99
N PRO A 22 16.84 -7.78 2.27
CA PRO A 22 15.96 -8.14 3.37
C PRO A 22 14.59 -7.52 3.10
N GLU A 23 13.57 -8.36 3.05
CA GLU A 23 12.19 -7.91 2.91
C GLU A 23 11.88 -7.02 4.11
N GLN A 24 11.76 -5.72 3.88
CA GLN A 24 11.40 -4.80 4.95
C GLN A 24 9.99 -5.15 5.41
N PRO A 25 9.77 -5.32 6.72
CA PRO A 25 8.44 -5.60 7.22
C PRO A 25 7.48 -4.50 6.76
N ALA A 26 6.37 -4.91 6.18
CA ALA A 26 5.33 -3.97 5.75
C ALA A 26 4.80 -3.21 6.98
N MET A 27 4.56 -1.92 6.83
CA MET A 27 3.95 -1.10 7.89
C MET A 27 2.56 -1.66 8.23
N THR A 28 2.30 -1.86 9.52
CA THR A 28 0.98 -2.29 9.98
C THR A 28 0.01 -1.11 10.10
N ALA A 29 -1.29 -1.40 10.13
CA ALA A 29 -2.30 -0.37 10.39
C ALA A 29 -2.13 0.28 11.76
N GLY A 30 -1.65 -0.48 12.76
CA GLY A 30 -1.31 0.03 14.08
C GLY A 30 -0.15 1.03 14.05
N ASP A 31 0.93 0.71 13.32
CA ASP A 31 2.06 1.63 13.13
C ASP A 31 1.61 2.92 12.43
N LEU A 32 0.78 2.79 11.40
CA LEU A 32 0.22 3.95 10.71
C LEU A 32 -0.68 4.78 11.65
N ALA A 33 -1.49 4.13 12.48
CA ALA A 33 -2.32 4.82 13.46
C ALA A 33 -1.46 5.64 14.44
N GLN A 34 -0.33 5.11 14.90
CA GLN A 34 0.61 5.84 15.76
C GLN A 34 1.17 7.08 15.06
N LEU A 35 1.57 6.97 13.79
CA LEU A 35 2.00 8.14 13.00
C LEU A 35 0.89 9.18 12.87
N CYS A 36 -0.34 8.73 12.61
CA CYS A 36 -1.47 9.63 12.36
C CYS A 36 -2.01 10.31 13.63
N THR A 37 -1.72 9.79 14.81
CA THR A 37 -2.07 10.39 16.11
C THR A 37 -0.91 11.22 16.70
N GLY A 38 0.27 11.16 16.12
CA GLY A 38 1.40 12.00 16.50
C GLY A 38 1.07 13.48 16.36
N SER A 39 1.62 14.31 17.26
CA SER A 39 1.42 15.76 17.27
C SER A 39 2.58 16.54 16.64
N ASP A 40 3.70 15.88 16.38
CA ASP A 40 4.86 16.49 15.74
C ASP A 40 4.71 16.55 14.22
N HIS A 41 5.32 17.55 13.61
CA HIS A 41 5.20 17.78 12.17
C HIS A 41 5.72 16.63 11.30
N VAL A 42 6.69 15.85 11.79
CA VAL A 42 7.25 14.73 11.03
C VAL A 42 6.23 13.60 10.95
N SER A 43 5.64 13.21 12.07
CA SER A 43 4.61 12.18 12.14
C SER A 43 3.36 12.56 11.35
N VAL A 44 2.88 13.80 11.48
CA VAL A 44 1.72 14.31 10.73
C VAL A 44 1.97 14.24 9.22
N ASN A 45 3.14 14.69 8.77
CA ASN A 45 3.49 14.64 7.35
C ASN A 45 3.68 13.21 6.86
N ALA A 46 4.35 12.35 7.62
CA ALA A 46 4.54 10.95 7.26
C ALA A 46 3.20 10.23 7.10
N CYS A 47 2.27 10.42 8.03
CA CYS A 47 0.90 9.89 7.94
C CYS A 47 0.22 10.35 6.63
N ARG A 48 0.22 11.65 6.36
CA ARG A 48 -0.43 12.23 5.18
C ARG A 48 0.19 11.71 3.87
N ILE A 49 1.51 11.70 3.78
CA ILE A 49 2.24 11.20 2.59
C ILE A 49 1.95 9.72 2.36
N TYR A 50 1.93 8.91 3.42
CA TYR A 50 1.63 7.49 3.31
C TYR A 50 0.20 7.26 2.77
N ILE A 51 -0.80 7.89 3.40
CA ILE A 51 -2.20 7.79 2.98
C ILE A 51 -2.37 8.21 1.52
N LEU A 52 -1.79 9.34 1.14
CA LEU A 52 -1.87 9.87 -0.23
C LEU A 52 -1.20 8.92 -1.22
N GLY A 53 0.00 8.42 -0.90
CA GLY A 53 0.73 7.49 -1.76
C GLY A 53 -0.02 6.19 -1.99
N VAL A 54 -0.57 5.59 -0.93
CA VAL A 54 -1.37 4.36 -1.05
C VAL A 54 -2.64 4.61 -1.86
N THR A 55 -3.36 5.70 -1.60
CA THR A 55 -4.60 6.03 -2.32
C THR A 55 -4.34 6.22 -3.81
N GLN A 56 -3.27 6.94 -4.17
CA GLN A 56 -2.86 7.11 -5.56
C GLN A 56 -2.40 5.79 -6.19
N GLY A 57 -1.64 4.98 -5.45
CA GLY A 57 -1.20 3.66 -5.89
C GLY A 57 -2.37 2.73 -6.20
N ILE A 58 -3.39 2.71 -5.35
CA ILE A 58 -4.62 1.95 -5.57
C ILE A 58 -5.33 2.46 -6.85
N ALA A 59 -5.45 3.77 -7.03
CA ALA A 59 -6.09 4.34 -8.20
C ALA A 59 -5.37 3.98 -9.51
N VAL A 60 -4.04 3.96 -9.50
CA VAL A 60 -3.22 3.50 -10.64
C VAL A 60 -3.39 2.00 -10.86
N GLY A 61 -3.28 1.20 -9.79
CA GLY A 61 -3.44 -0.25 -9.85
C GLY A 61 -4.80 -0.68 -10.42
N ILE A 62 -5.87 0.01 -10.04
CA ILE A 62 -7.22 -0.25 -10.58
C ILE A 62 -7.26 -0.01 -12.09
N ARG A 63 -6.66 1.08 -12.58
CA ARG A 63 -6.62 1.38 -14.02
C ARG A 63 -5.85 0.31 -14.78
N MET A 64 -4.76 -0.18 -14.24
CA MET A 64 -3.95 -1.24 -14.85
C MET A 64 -4.62 -2.60 -14.80
N ALA A 65 -5.35 -2.90 -13.72
CA ALA A 65 -6.03 -4.18 -13.50
C ALA A 65 -7.48 -4.21 -14.05
N ALA A 66 -7.98 -3.13 -14.62
CA ALA A 66 -9.38 -2.97 -15.02
C ALA A 66 -9.87 -4.08 -15.97
N ALA A 67 -8.96 -4.76 -16.68
CA ALA A 67 -9.29 -5.86 -17.60
C ALA A 67 -9.41 -7.25 -16.92
N HIS A 68 -8.96 -7.42 -15.66
CA HIS A 68 -8.66 -8.77 -15.15
C HIS A 68 -9.30 -9.16 -13.82
N SER A 69 -9.95 -8.26 -13.08
CA SER A 69 -10.57 -8.65 -11.81
C SER A 69 -11.73 -7.72 -11.41
N PRO A 70 -12.93 -8.25 -11.24
CA PRO A 70 -14.08 -7.51 -10.70
C PRO A 70 -14.08 -7.47 -9.15
N ALA A 71 -13.01 -7.90 -8.48
CA ALA A 71 -12.93 -7.91 -7.02
C ALA A 71 -13.18 -6.53 -6.43
N ALA A 72 -13.62 -6.47 -5.19
CA ALA A 72 -13.99 -5.28 -4.43
C ALA A 72 -13.02 -4.11 -4.61
N ARG A 73 -13.29 -3.28 -5.61
CA ARG A 73 -12.51 -2.10 -5.95
C ARG A 73 -13.16 -0.87 -5.34
N PRO A 74 -12.41 0.08 -4.79
CA PRO A 74 -12.95 1.37 -4.45
C PRO A 74 -13.22 2.18 -5.72
N CYS A 75 -14.39 2.77 -5.82
CA CYS A 75 -14.77 3.73 -6.84
C CYS A 75 -14.85 5.13 -6.21
N VAL A 76 -13.70 5.66 -5.83
CA VAL A 76 -13.63 6.99 -5.23
C VAL A 76 -14.07 8.03 -6.26
N PRO A 77 -15.11 8.84 -5.97
CA PRO A 77 -15.54 9.89 -6.87
C PRO A 77 -14.43 10.90 -7.13
N PRO A 78 -14.28 11.40 -8.38
CA PRO A 78 -13.21 12.34 -8.73
C PRO A 78 -13.27 13.68 -7.97
N GLU A 79 -14.43 14.05 -7.47
CA GLU A 79 -14.64 15.25 -6.64
C GLU A 79 -14.23 15.08 -5.17
N THR A 80 -13.93 13.85 -4.74
CA THR A 80 -13.50 13.59 -3.35
C THR A 80 -12.12 14.19 -3.11
N SER A 81 -12.02 15.12 -2.17
CA SER A 81 -10.76 15.78 -1.88
C SER A 81 -9.78 14.88 -1.10
N ALA A 82 -8.49 15.19 -1.18
CA ALA A 82 -7.46 14.50 -0.41
C ALA A 82 -7.68 14.70 1.11
N GLU A 83 -8.18 15.86 1.52
CA GLU A 83 -8.50 16.20 2.91
C GLU A 83 -9.64 15.33 3.45
N GLU A 84 -10.68 15.08 2.66
CA GLU A 84 -11.79 14.21 3.03
C GLU A 84 -11.34 12.76 3.20
N LEU A 85 -10.48 12.27 2.29
CA LEU A 85 -9.91 10.93 2.40
C LEU A 85 -9.01 10.80 3.62
N ASP A 86 -8.15 11.78 3.87
CA ASP A 86 -7.27 11.82 5.04
C ASP A 86 -8.08 11.80 6.34
N ALA A 87 -9.08 12.66 6.47
CA ALA A 87 -9.94 12.74 7.65
C ALA A 87 -10.71 11.42 7.88
N MET A 88 -11.27 10.84 6.83
CA MET A 88 -12.00 9.56 6.90
C MET A 88 -11.09 8.42 7.34
N LEU A 89 -9.90 8.31 6.76
CA LEU A 89 -8.94 7.24 7.08
C LEU A 89 -8.37 7.40 8.49
N LYS A 90 -8.04 8.61 8.93
CA LYS A 90 -7.61 8.89 10.31
C LYS A 90 -8.68 8.50 11.33
N LYS A 91 -9.95 8.79 11.05
CA LYS A 91 -11.05 8.37 11.92
C LYS A 91 -11.14 6.85 12.04
N LYS A 92 -10.92 6.12 10.93
CA LYS A 92 -10.90 4.65 10.96
C LYS A 92 -9.68 4.09 11.67
N LEU A 93 -8.51 4.70 11.48
CA LEU A 93 -7.28 4.33 12.19
C LEU A 93 -7.40 4.56 13.71
N ALA A 94 -8.05 5.63 14.13
CA ALA A 94 -8.30 5.90 15.55
C ALA A 94 -9.27 4.90 16.22
N ALA A 95 -10.05 4.19 15.41
CA ALA A 95 -11.03 3.20 15.87
C ALA A 95 -10.55 1.75 15.67
N LEU A 96 -9.24 1.53 15.45
CA LEU A 96 -8.68 0.18 15.32
C LEU A 96 -8.83 -0.63 16.60
N ASP A 97 -9.26 -1.87 16.44
CA ASP A 97 -9.10 -2.91 17.47
C ASP A 97 -7.75 -3.63 17.33
N GLY A 98 -7.41 -4.50 18.32
CA GLY A 98 -6.12 -5.16 18.37
C GLY A 98 -5.79 -5.99 17.12
N ASP A 99 -6.77 -6.72 16.61
CA ASP A 99 -6.59 -7.61 15.43
C ASP A 99 -6.45 -6.79 14.14
N SER A 100 -7.27 -5.74 13.99
CA SER A 100 -7.20 -4.82 12.85
C SER A 100 -5.87 -4.06 12.79
N GLY A 101 -5.27 -3.78 13.96
CA GLY A 101 -3.97 -3.13 14.06
C GLY A 101 -2.81 -3.94 13.50
N GLN A 102 -2.92 -5.27 13.46
CA GLN A 102 -1.89 -6.16 12.91
C GLN A 102 -1.94 -6.31 11.39
N ARG A 103 -2.96 -5.77 10.74
CA ARG A 103 -3.10 -5.84 9.28
C ARG A 103 -2.08 -4.95 8.59
N ASP A 104 -1.71 -5.33 7.37
CA ASP A 104 -0.96 -4.46 6.47
C ASP A 104 -1.70 -3.12 6.26
N ALA A 105 -0.99 -2.01 6.44
CA ALA A 105 -1.56 -0.68 6.39
C ALA A 105 -2.17 -0.32 5.02
N ALA A 106 -1.50 -0.72 3.92
CA ALA A 106 -2.01 -0.47 2.58
C ALA A 106 -3.29 -1.27 2.30
N GLY A 107 -3.33 -2.54 2.73
CA GLY A 107 -4.51 -3.39 2.66
C GLY A 107 -5.67 -2.85 3.50
N PHE A 108 -5.39 -2.32 4.70
CA PHE A 108 -6.39 -1.67 5.54
C PHE A 108 -7.00 -0.44 4.84
N ILE A 109 -6.17 0.43 4.27
CA ILE A 109 -6.63 1.60 3.50
C ILE A 109 -7.50 1.16 2.32
N GLY A 110 -7.04 0.17 1.55
CA GLY A 110 -7.80 -0.37 0.41
C GLY A 110 -9.18 -0.89 0.82
N ALA A 111 -9.26 -1.66 1.89
CA ALA A 111 -10.52 -2.17 2.44
C ALA A 111 -11.45 -1.04 2.94
N ALA A 112 -10.88 -0.03 3.61
CA ALA A 112 -11.64 1.13 4.09
C ALA A 112 -12.23 1.95 2.93
N LEU A 113 -11.45 2.14 1.87
CA LEU A 113 -11.91 2.83 0.65
C LEU A 113 -12.98 2.02 -0.08
N ALA A 114 -12.80 0.71 -0.24
CA ALA A 114 -13.78 -0.17 -0.89
C ALA A 114 -15.11 -0.21 -0.13
N ALA A 115 -15.06 -0.20 1.20
CA ALA A 115 -16.26 -0.15 2.05
C ALA A 115 -17.00 1.19 1.95
N LYS A 116 -16.26 2.30 1.81
CA LYS A 116 -16.86 3.64 1.71
C LYS A 116 -17.35 3.96 0.30
N PHE A 117 -16.63 3.51 -0.71
CA PHE A 117 -16.86 3.80 -2.12
C PHE A 117 -16.95 2.50 -2.95
N PRO A 118 -17.96 1.66 -2.73
CA PRO A 118 -18.09 0.40 -3.47
C PRO A 118 -18.35 0.67 -4.95
N CYS A 119 -17.62 -0.02 -5.84
CA CYS A 119 -17.93 -0.02 -7.26
C CYS A 119 -19.19 -0.84 -7.53
N GLY A 120 -20.12 -0.31 -8.33
CA GLY A 120 -21.37 -1.01 -8.68
C GLY A 120 -22.47 -0.88 -7.63
N GLY A 121 -22.30 -0.11 -6.57
CA GLY A 121 -23.31 0.23 -5.57
C GLY A 121 -24.28 1.34 -6.03
N GLY A 122 -24.59 1.44 -7.30
CA GLY A 122 -25.70 2.24 -7.76
C GLY A 122 -26.99 1.67 -7.18
N LYS A 123 -27.66 2.38 -6.29
CA LYS A 123 -29.02 2.08 -5.90
C LYS A 123 -29.85 1.95 -7.17
N ARG A 124 -30.38 0.76 -7.38
CA ARG A 124 -31.54 0.60 -8.28
C ARG A 124 -32.76 1.12 -7.56
#